data_4d7b473f09d3830ecd675fe955d8c897
#
_entry.id   4d7b473f09d3830ecd675fe955d8c897
#
_cell.length_a   1.000
_cell.length_b   1.000
_cell.length_c   1.000
_cell.angle_alpha   90.00
_cell.angle_beta   90.00
_cell.angle_gamma   90.00
#
_symmetry.space_group_name_H-M   'P 1'
#
loop_
_entity.id
_entity.type
_entity.pdbx_description
1 polymer ?
#
loop_
_entity_poly.entity_id
_entity_poly.type
_entity_poly.pdbx_seq_one_letter_code
_entity_poly.pdbx_strand_id
1 'polypeptide(L)'
;MDEEFRSLADRLADEAEAAGESAQCRGLLATEDEEELARVLVERERPLWAREIAAFRLGCGGDRRAFEALVLLLNHRDPERCVSAAHALVRLGDPRTPRAAAALATNALRTAYALHPVRLLTALRAPESVPALMSTLERLLAPGDPHWRVALACVEGLGQLGDGRARPLLEAALPHPRLGGAARDALGRLGAS
;
A
#
# COMPACT_ATOMS: atom_id res chain seq x y z
N MET A 1 -14.62 7.28 14.77
CA MET A 1 -14.63 6.65 13.42
C MET A 1 -13.48 7.28 12.65
N ASP A 2 -12.56 6.44 12.19
CA ASP A 2 -11.35 6.83 11.47
C ASP A 2 -11.72 7.47 10.12
N GLU A 3 -10.95 8.44 9.64
CA GLU A 3 -11.18 9.11 8.35
C GLU A 3 -11.09 8.11 7.20
N GLU A 4 -10.14 7.18 7.27
CA GLU A 4 -9.98 6.11 6.28
C GLU A 4 -11.20 5.19 6.22
N PHE A 5 -11.82 4.88 7.35
CA PHE A 5 -13.05 4.09 7.36
C PHE A 5 -14.23 4.84 6.73
N ARG A 6 -14.34 6.15 6.95
CA ARG A 6 -15.39 6.96 6.30
C ARG A 6 -15.21 7.02 4.79
N SER A 7 -13.99 7.30 4.33
CA SER A 7 -13.66 7.34 2.90
C SER A 7 -13.96 5.99 2.22
N LEU A 8 -13.59 4.89 2.87
CA LEU A 8 -13.92 3.54 2.40
C LEU A 8 -15.44 3.33 2.34
N ALA A 9 -16.16 3.69 3.41
CA ALA A 9 -17.60 3.45 3.51
C ALA A 9 -18.38 4.24 2.43
N ASP A 10 -18.02 5.50 2.21
CA ASP A 10 -18.66 6.36 1.19
C ASP A 10 -18.46 5.76 -0.21
N ARG A 11 -17.22 5.41 -0.57
CA ARG A 11 -16.92 4.80 -1.87
C ARG A 11 -17.65 3.48 -2.09
N LEU A 12 -17.67 2.60 -1.08
CA LEU A 12 -18.31 1.29 -1.21
C LEU A 12 -19.84 1.37 -1.14
N ALA A 13 -20.39 2.40 -0.52
CA ALA A 13 -21.81 2.67 -0.58
C ALA A 13 -22.26 3.03 -2.00
N ASP A 14 -21.49 3.86 -2.73
CA ASP A 14 -21.76 4.20 -4.14
C ASP A 14 -21.68 2.95 -5.03
N GLU A 15 -20.67 2.09 -4.83
CA GLU A 15 -20.56 0.83 -5.59
C GLU A 15 -21.76 -0.10 -5.33
N ALA A 16 -22.17 -0.23 -4.05
CA ALA A 16 -23.31 -1.07 -3.68
C ALA A 16 -24.64 -0.50 -4.15
N GLU A 17 -24.80 0.83 -4.19
CA GLU A 17 -25.98 1.49 -4.75
C GLU A 17 -26.10 1.20 -6.24
N ALA A 18 -25.02 1.32 -6.98
CA ALA A 18 -24.99 1.00 -8.41
C ALA A 18 -25.35 -0.48 -8.70
N ALA A 19 -25.09 -1.38 -7.73
CA ALA A 19 -25.47 -2.80 -7.80
C ALA A 19 -26.89 -3.10 -7.25
N GLY A 20 -27.58 -2.12 -6.67
CA GLY A 20 -28.88 -2.33 -6.00
C GLY A 20 -28.79 -3.01 -4.63
N GLU A 21 -27.60 -3.00 -3.99
CA GLU A 21 -27.28 -3.76 -2.77
C GLU A 21 -27.01 -2.85 -1.54
N SER A 22 -27.53 -1.61 -1.56
CA SER A 22 -27.28 -0.60 -0.51
C SER A 22 -27.63 -1.06 0.92
N ALA A 23 -28.71 -1.86 1.07
CA ALA A 23 -29.13 -2.37 2.38
C ALA A 23 -28.09 -3.37 2.94
N GLN A 24 -27.56 -4.23 2.08
CA GLN A 24 -26.54 -5.22 2.44
C GLN A 24 -25.21 -4.53 2.80
N CYS A 25 -24.83 -3.49 2.05
CA CYS A 25 -23.64 -2.69 2.34
C CYS A 25 -23.73 -2.04 3.73
N ARG A 26 -24.85 -1.38 4.02
CA ARG A 26 -25.08 -0.80 5.36
C ARG A 26 -25.03 -1.83 6.47
N GLY A 27 -25.58 -3.03 6.25
CA GLY A 27 -25.50 -4.14 7.22
C GLY A 27 -24.06 -4.52 7.51
N LEU A 28 -23.22 -4.73 6.46
CA LEU A 28 -21.82 -5.10 6.61
C LEU A 28 -20.96 -3.98 7.23
N LEU A 29 -21.28 -2.72 6.95
CA LEU A 29 -20.61 -1.59 7.59
C LEU A 29 -20.95 -1.46 9.08
N ALA A 30 -22.12 -1.90 9.50
CA ALA A 30 -22.60 -1.80 10.88
C ALA A 30 -22.35 -3.06 11.72
N THR A 31 -22.17 -4.24 11.11
CA THR A 31 -22.03 -5.49 11.88
C THR A 31 -20.78 -5.48 12.75
N GLU A 32 -20.90 -5.98 13.99
CA GLU A 32 -19.77 -6.22 14.90
C GLU A 32 -19.39 -7.70 14.97
N ASP A 33 -20.08 -8.55 14.20
CA ASP A 33 -19.83 -9.99 14.16
C ASP A 33 -18.62 -10.30 13.26
N GLU A 34 -17.47 -10.55 13.88
CA GLU A 34 -16.23 -10.90 13.19
C GLU A 34 -16.34 -12.22 12.40
N GLU A 35 -17.17 -13.17 12.87
CA GLU A 35 -17.39 -14.44 12.18
C GLU A 35 -18.24 -14.25 10.92
N GLU A 36 -19.19 -13.32 10.94
CA GLU A 36 -19.92 -12.91 9.74
C GLU A 36 -18.96 -12.29 8.70
N LEU A 37 -18.12 -11.35 9.15
CA LEU A 37 -17.12 -10.72 8.27
C LEU A 37 -16.14 -11.76 7.71
N ALA A 38 -15.67 -12.71 8.52
CA ALA A 38 -14.77 -13.76 8.07
C ALA A 38 -15.41 -14.67 7.03
N ARG A 39 -16.70 -14.98 7.15
CA ARG A 39 -17.44 -15.74 6.13
C ARG A 39 -17.53 -14.95 4.82
N VAL A 40 -17.92 -13.67 4.89
CA VAL A 40 -17.99 -12.80 3.69
C VAL A 40 -16.64 -12.71 2.99
N LEU A 41 -15.55 -12.64 3.75
CA LEU A 41 -14.19 -12.52 3.22
C LEU A 41 -13.80 -13.70 2.30
N VAL A 42 -14.20 -14.93 2.65
CA VAL A 42 -13.82 -16.16 1.93
C VAL A 42 -14.82 -16.58 0.85
N GLU A 43 -16.02 -16.06 0.87
CA GLU A 43 -17.07 -16.36 -0.11
C GLU A 43 -16.76 -15.67 -1.45
N ARG A 44 -16.31 -16.45 -2.44
CA ARG A 44 -15.89 -15.94 -3.76
C ARG A 44 -17.04 -15.29 -4.55
N GLU A 45 -18.25 -15.73 -4.31
CA GLU A 45 -19.48 -15.24 -4.97
C GLU A 45 -19.90 -13.84 -4.46
N ARG A 46 -19.39 -13.42 -3.32
CA ARG A 46 -19.63 -12.07 -2.80
C ARG A 46 -18.97 -11.02 -3.68
N PRO A 47 -19.64 -9.89 -3.90
CA PRO A 47 -19.08 -8.79 -4.67
C PRO A 47 -17.79 -8.25 -4.00
N LEU A 48 -16.93 -7.63 -4.79
CA LEU A 48 -15.64 -7.16 -4.31
C LEU A 48 -15.78 -6.14 -3.18
N TRP A 49 -16.76 -5.23 -3.26
CA TRP A 49 -17.03 -4.24 -2.22
C TRP A 49 -17.34 -4.89 -0.86
N ALA A 50 -18.11 -5.99 -0.82
CA ALA A 50 -18.44 -6.68 0.41
C ALA A 50 -17.21 -7.33 1.05
N ARG A 51 -16.38 -8.00 0.23
CA ARG A 51 -15.14 -8.61 0.70
C ARG A 51 -14.10 -7.56 1.14
N GLU A 52 -14.11 -6.38 0.53
CA GLU A 52 -13.26 -5.27 0.92
C GLU A 52 -13.66 -4.70 2.28
N ILE A 53 -14.97 -4.50 2.56
CA ILE A 53 -15.45 -4.12 3.88
C ILE A 53 -14.97 -5.14 4.93
N ALA A 54 -15.18 -6.42 4.66
CA ALA A 54 -14.79 -7.49 5.57
C ALA A 54 -13.27 -7.49 5.84
N ALA A 55 -12.44 -7.41 4.78
CA ALA A 55 -10.99 -7.36 4.90
C ALA A 55 -10.52 -6.14 5.73
N PHE A 56 -11.07 -4.96 5.44
CA PHE A 56 -10.70 -3.73 6.13
C PHE A 56 -11.07 -3.79 7.62
N ARG A 57 -12.30 -4.17 7.93
CA ARG A 57 -12.77 -4.22 9.32
C ARG A 57 -12.03 -5.25 10.16
N LEU A 58 -11.89 -6.47 9.65
CA LEU A 58 -11.11 -7.53 10.30
C LEU A 58 -9.64 -7.10 10.48
N GLY A 59 -9.03 -6.51 9.44
CA GLY A 59 -7.66 -6.03 9.50
C GLY A 59 -7.45 -4.94 10.55
N CYS A 60 -8.34 -3.95 10.60
CA CYS A 60 -8.31 -2.90 11.62
C CYS A 60 -8.61 -3.42 13.03
N GLY A 61 -9.38 -4.51 13.16
CA GLY A 61 -9.64 -5.22 14.42
C GLY A 61 -8.49 -6.12 14.87
N GLY A 62 -7.47 -6.34 14.03
CA GLY A 62 -6.34 -7.21 14.36
C GLY A 62 -6.52 -8.68 13.99
N ASP A 63 -7.59 -9.03 13.26
CA ASP A 63 -7.85 -10.39 12.81
C ASP A 63 -6.99 -10.76 11.60
N ARG A 64 -6.06 -11.67 11.81
CA ARG A 64 -5.08 -12.12 10.80
C ARG A 64 -5.68 -12.89 9.63
N ARG A 65 -6.95 -13.32 9.71
CA ARG A 65 -7.67 -13.91 8.57
C ARG A 65 -7.77 -12.94 7.38
N ALA A 66 -7.75 -11.63 7.65
CA ALA A 66 -7.78 -10.59 6.62
C ALA A 66 -6.48 -10.45 5.82
N PHE A 67 -5.34 -10.98 6.29
CA PHE A 67 -4.02 -10.68 5.74
C PHE A 67 -3.92 -10.91 4.22
N GLU A 68 -4.29 -12.10 3.75
CA GLU A 68 -4.17 -12.46 2.33
C GLU A 68 -5.04 -11.56 1.42
N ALA A 69 -6.26 -11.27 1.86
CA ALA A 69 -7.17 -10.39 1.13
C ALA A 69 -6.63 -8.96 1.06
N LEU A 70 -6.09 -8.44 2.16
CA LEU A 70 -5.49 -7.10 2.21
C LEU A 70 -4.24 -7.01 1.31
N VAL A 71 -3.40 -8.04 1.26
CA VAL A 71 -2.24 -8.08 0.37
C VAL A 71 -2.69 -8.08 -1.11
N LEU A 72 -3.76 -8.80 -1.46
CA LEU A 72 -4.33 -8.76 -2.81
C LEU A 72 -4.88 -7.37 -3.15
N LEU A 73 -5.57 -6.72 -2.23
CA LEU A 73 -6.09 -5.36 -2.40
C LEU A 73 -4.98 -4.31 -2.50
N LEU A 74 -3.87 -4.47 -1.76
CA LEU A 74 -2.70 -3.59 -1.84
C LEU A 74 -2.09 -3.57 -3.26
N ASN A 75 -2.27 -4.63 -4.03
CA ASN A 75 -1.80 -4.77 -5.42
C ASN A 75 -2.95 -4.62 -6.45
N HIS A 76 -4.04 -3.99 -6.08
CA HIS A 76 -5.18 -3.76 -6.95
C HIS A 76 -4.88 -2.64 -7.96
N ARG A 77 -5.60 -2.63 -9.10
CA ARG A 77 -5.47 -1.57 -10.13
C ARG A 77 -6.06 -0.23 -9.68
N ASP A 78 -7.02 -0.26 -8.76
CA ASP A 78 -7.65 0.91 -8.17
C ASP A 78 -6.82 1.42 -7.00
N PRO A 79 -6.29 2.65 -7.06
CA PRO A 79 -5.44 3.21 -6.00
C PRO A 79 -6.15 3.36 -4.65
N GLU A 80 -7.46 3.65 -4.63
CA GLU A 80 -8.19 3.84 -3.38
C GLU A 80 -8.29 2.54 -2.59
N ARG A 81 -8.47 1.40 -3.29
CA ARG A 81 -8.40 0.08 -2.66
C ARG A 81 -7.03 -0.22 -2.07
N CYS A 82 -5.96 0.24 -2.75
CA CYS A 82 -4.60 0.08 -2.22
C CYS A 82 -4.39 0.94 -0.97
N VAL A 83 -4.95 2.15 -0.89
CA VAL A 83 -4.83 3.03 0.29
C VAL A 83 -5.51 2.39 1.50
N SER A 84 -6.77 1.98 1.37
CA SER A 84 -7.51 1.34 2.48
C SER A 84 -6.85 0.03 2.92
N ALA A 85 -6.35 -0.78 1.98
CA ALA A 85 -5.63 -2.00 2.30
C ALA A 85 -4.31 -1.72 3.04
N ALA A 86 -3.54 -0.71 2.62
CA ALA A 86 -2.30 -0.32 3.30
C ALA A 86 -2.58 0.13 4.74
N HIS A 87 -3.62 0.95 4.97
CA HIS A 87 -4.05 1.36 6.30
C HIS A 87 -4.40 0.15 7.19
N ALA A 88 -5.25 -0.76 6.68
CA ALA A 88 -5.66 -1.95 7.42
C ALA A 88 -4.47 -2.89 7.72
N LEU A 89 -3.50 -3.03 6.80
CA LEU A 89 -2.29 -3.84 7.02
C LEU A 89 -1.39 -3.25 8.13
N VAL A 90 -1.29 -1.92 8.20
CA VAL A 90 -0.56 -1.26 9.31
C VAL A 90 -1.26 -1.55 10.65
N ARG A 91 -2.59 -1.43 10.69
CA ARG A 91 -3.39 -1.68 11.89
C ARG A 91 -3.36 -3.15 12.31
N LEU A 92 -3.41 -4.07 11.35
CA LEU A 92 -3.32 -5.50 11.57
C LEU A 92 -2.02 -5.91 12.28
N GLY A 93 -0.90 -5.22 11.99
CA GLY A 93 0.38 -5.50 12.62
C GLY A 93 0.92 -6.91 12.34
N ASP A 94 0.50 -7.55 11.25
CA ASP A 94 0.96 -8.90 10.92
C ASP A 94 2.46 -8.85 10.51
N PRO A 95 3.33 -9.67 11.13
CA PRO A 95 4.77 -9.67 10.86
C PRO A 95 5.14 -10.05 9.42
N ARG A 96 4.22 -10.63 8.65
CA ARG A 96 4.42 -10.93 7.22
C ARG A 96 4.28 -9.70 6.33
N THR A 97 3.66 -8.61 6.82
CA THR A 97 3.35 -7.42 6.03
C THR A 97 4.56 -6.80 5.34
N PRO A 98 5.71 -6.57 6.00
CA PRO A 98 6.88 -5.98 5.34
C PRO A 98 7.39 -6.83 4.19
N ARG A 99 7.47 -8.13 4.38
CA ARG A 99 7.92 -9.07 3.34
C ARG A 99 6.97 -9.13 2.15
N ALA A 100 5.65 -9.12 2.38
CA ALA A 100 4.65 -9.07 1.33
C ALA A 100 4.72 -7.76 0.53
N ALA A 101 4.82 -6.62 1.22
CA ALA A 101 4.98 -5.32 0.59
C ALA A 101 6.28 -5.23 -0.23
N ALA A 102 7.40 -5.77 0.27
CA ALA A 102 8.66 -5.84 -0.45
C ALA A 102 8.55 -6.68 -1.73
N ALA A 103 7.90 -7.83 -1.67
CA ALA A 103 7.66 -8.67 -2.84
C ALA A 103 6.81 -7.97 -3.90
N LEU A 104 5.79 -7.19 -3.50
CA LEU A 104 4.96 -6.41 -4.42
C LEU A 104 5.73 -5.23 -5.03
N ALA A 105 6.51 -4.50 -4.23
CA ALA A 105 7.30 -3.35 -4.68
C ALA A 105 8.38 -3.74 -5.70
N THR A 106 9.04 -4.88 -5.50
CA THR A 106 10.14 -5.37 -6.35
C THR A 106 9.67 -6.16 -7.59
N ASN A 107 8.37 -6.48 -7.69
CA ASN A 107 7.84 -7.24 -8.82
C ASN A 107 7.88 -6.42 -10.12
N ALA A 108 8.82 -6.75 -11.00
CA ALA A 108 9.03 -6.05 -12.27
C ALA A 108 7.81 -6.14 -13.22
N LEU A 109 7.03 -7.22 -13.16
CA LEU A 109 5.84 -7.41 -14.00
C LEU A 109 4.64 -6.56 -13.55
N ARG A 110 4.70 -5.99 -12.35
CA ARG A 110 3.61 -5.24 -11.72
C ARG A 110 4.03 -3.84 -11.27
N THR A 111 5.08 -3.28 -11.86
CA THR A 111 5.66 -1.96 -11.50
C THR A 111 4.61 -0.85 -11.47
N ALA A 112 3.65 -0.84 -12.39
CA ALA A 112 2.57 0.14 -12.43
C ALA A 112 1.72 0.20 -11.14
N TYR A 113 1.70 -0.87 -10.35
CA TYR A 113 0.95 -1.00 -9.10
C TYR A 113 1.84 -0.94 -7.84
N ALA A 114 3.14 -0.68 -7.99
CA ALA A 114 4.10 -0.71 -6.89
C ALA A 114 4.08 0.53 -5.98
N LEU A 115 3.36 1.60 -6.35
CA LEU A 115 3.35 2.87 -5.61
C LEU A 115 2.94 2.70 -4.14
N HIS A 116 1.81 2.02 -3.89
CA HIS A 116 1.30 1.85 -2.53
C HIS A 116 2.12 0.83 -1.71
N PRO A 117 2.58 -0.31 -2.25
CA PRO A 117 3.58 -1.15 -1.61
C PRO A 117 4.85 -0.40 -1.18
N VAL A 118 5.40 0.49 -2.03
CA VAL A 118 6.57 1.33 -1.71
C VAL A 118 6.26 2.28 -0.54
N ARG A 119 5.11 2.98 -0.58
CA ARG A 119 4.70 3.87 0.51
C ARG A 119 4.48 3.12 1.82
N LEU A 120 3.87 1.93 1.76
CA LEU A 120 3.68 1.08 2.93
C LEU A 120 5.02 0.67 3.55
N LEU A 121 6.00 0.25 2.74
CA LEU A 121 7.36 -0.05 3.22
C LEU A 121 8.00 1.14 3.93
N THR A 122 7.85 2.34 3.40
CA THR A 122 8.35 3.56 4.03
C THR A 122 7.71 3.78 5.41
N ALA A 123 6.39 3.58 5.51
CA ALA A 123 5.66 3.75 6.77
C ALA A 123 6.04 2.69 7.82
N LEU A 124 6.23 1.44 7.39
CA LEU A 124 6.56 0.32 8.28
C LEU A 124 7.97 0.42 8.90
N ARG A 125 8.92 1.06 8.23
CA ARG A 125 10.33 1.17 8.68
C ARG A 125 10.96 -0.18 9.06
N ALA A 126 10.53 -1.24 8.40
CA ALA A 126 11.01 -2.60 8.66
C ALA A 126 12.37 -2.87 8.01
N PRO A 127 13.10 -3.93 8.41
CA PRO A 127 14.38 -4.28 7.80
C PRO A 127 14.31 -4.49 6.28
N GLU A 128 13.18 -4.96 5.77
CA GLU A 128 12.93 -5.18 4.35
C GLU A 128 12.75 -3.88 3.55
N SER A 129 12.42 -2.76 4.22
CA SER A 129 12.05 -1.50 3.55
C SER A 129 13.18 -0.96 2.69
N VAL A 130 14.35 -0.70 3.28
CA VAL A 130 15.48 -0.09 2.54
C VAL A 130 15.95 -0.95 1.37
N PRO A 131 16.22 -2.26 1.53
CA PRO A 131 16.63 -3.10 0.41
C PRO A 131 15.61 -3.14 -0.74
N ALA A 132 14.32 -3.22 -0.42
CA ALA A 132 13.27 -3.27 -1.43
C ALA A 132 13.14 -1.94 -2.19
N LEU A 133 13.18 -0.80 -1.49
CA LEU A 133 13.14 0.52 -2.12
C LEU A 133 14.39 0.75 -2.99
N MET A 134 15.57 0.37 -2.53
CA MET A 134 16.81 0.47 -3.31
C MET A 134 16.75 -0.36 -4.58
N SER A 135 16.37 -1.63 -4.49
CA SER A 135 16.24 -2.52 -5.65
C SER A 135 15.21 -2.02 -6.66
N THR A 136 14.08 -1.48 -6.17
CA THR A 136 13.04 -0.90 -7.02
C THR A 136 13.56 0.36 -7.72
N LEU A 137 14.20 1.28 -6.99
CA LEU A 137 14.74 2.52 -7.55
C LEU A 137 15.82 2.25 -8.60
N GLU A 138 16.77 1.36 -8.30
CA GLU A 138 17.85 0.99 -9.21
C GLU A 138 17.32 0.58 -10.58
N ARG A 139 16.31 -0.27 -10.61
CA ARG A 139 15.65 -0.71 -11.84
C ARG A 139 14.95 0.45 -12.57
N LEU A 140 14.31 1.37 -11.83
CA LEU A 140 13.53 2.47 -12.40
C LEU A 140 14.37 3.70 -12.84
N LEU A 141 15.65 3.72 -12.50
CA LEU A 141 16.59 4.72 -13.01
C LEU A 141 17.03 4.44 -14.47
N ALA A 142 16.60 3.32 -15.06
CA ALA A 142 16.86 3.04 -16.47
C ALA A 142 16.30 4.16 -17.36
N PRO A 143 17.06 4.57 -18.41
CA PRO A 143 16.62 5.64 -19.29
C PRO A 143 15.25 5.35 -19.93
N GLY A 144 14.33 6.32 -19.83
CA GLY A 144 13.00 6.21 -20.44
C GLY A 144 11.98 5.38 -19.68
N ASP A 145 12.28 4.92 -18.46
CA ASP A 145 11.28 4.19 -17.65
C ASP A 145 10.06 5.08 -17.37
N PRO A 146 8.82 4.62 -17.67
CA PRO A 146 7.61 5.41 -17.50
C PRO A 146 7.14 5.54 -16.04
N HIS A 147 7.66 4.70 -15.14
CA HIS A 147 7.17 4.58 -13.75
C HIS A 147 7.83 5.57 -12.77
N TRP A 148 8.12 6.80 -13.24
CA TRP A 148 8.79 7.83 -12.44
C TRP A 148 8.10 8.14 -11.12
N ARG A 149 6.75 7.96 -11.01
CA ARG A 149 6.03 8.19 -9.74
C ARG A 149 6.41 7.15 -8.68
N VAL A 150 6.64 5.90 -9.09
CA VAL A 150 7.13 4.85 -8.20
C VAL A 150 8.58 5.14 -7.80
N ALA A 151 9.41 5.53 -8.77
CA ALA A 151 10.80 5.94 -8.50
C ALA A 151 10.86 7.13 -7.53
N LEU A 152 10.00 8.14 -7.72
CA LEU A 152 9.90 9.28 -6.79
C LEU A 152 9.55 8.84 -5.37
N ALA A 153 8.56 7.97 -5.21
CA ALA A 153 8.20 7.44 -3.90
C ALA A 153 9.35 6.63 -3.26
N CYS A 154 10.16 5.92 -4.05
CA CYS A 154 11.36 5.25 -3.54
C CYS A 154 12.40 6.27 -3.05
N VAL A 155 12.67 7.34 -3.82
CA VAL A 155 13.61 8.40 -3.43
C VAL A 155 13.16 9.07 -2.13
N GLU A 156 11.90 9.48 -2.04
CA GLU A 156 11.32 10.11 -0.85
C GLU A 156 11.37 9.17 0.36
N GLY A 157 11.01 7.89 0.16
CA GLY A 157 11.03 6.86 1.20
C GLY A 157 12.43 6.59 1.72
N LEU A 158 13.43 6.46 0.84
CA LEU A 158 14.84 6.26 1.24
C LEU A 158 15.37 7.46 2.05
N GLY A 159 15.00 8.69 1.65
CA GLY A 159 15.31 9.89 2.41
C GLY A 159 14.65 9.93 3.80
N GLN A 160 13.42 9.42 3.93
CA GLN A 160 12.71 9.35 5.22
C GLN A 160 13.25 8.23 6.13
N LEU A 161 13.71 7.13 5.55
CA LEU A 161 14.31 6.02 6.29
C LEU A 161 15.71 6.35 6.83
N GLY A 162 16.43 7.26 6.16
CA GLY A 162 17.71 7.79 6.66
C GLY A 162 18.90 6.83 6.55
N ASP A 163 18.78 5.75 5.75
CA ASP A 163 19.87 4.76 5.63
C ASP A 163 20.95 5.21 4.64
N GLY A 164 22.18 5.41 5.12
CA GLY A 164 23.30 5.87 4.32
C GLY A 164 23.66 4.98 3.11
N ARG A 165 23.26 3.71 3.12
CA ARG A 165 23.47 2.79 2.00
C ARG A 165 22.73 3.24 0.73
N ALA A 166 21.68 4.06 0.87
CA ALA A 166 20.93 4.60 -0.26
C ALA A 166 21.65 5.73 -0.99
N ARG A 167 22.70 6.33 -0.40
CA ARG A 167 23.40 7.51 -0.95
C ARG A 167 23.78 7.37 -2.43
N PRO A 168 24.45 6.29 -2.88
CA PRO A 168 24.86 6.18 -4.28
C PRO A 168 23.68 6.20 -5.26
N LEU A 169 22.55 5.57 -4.89
CA LEU A 169 21.35 5.56 -5.73
C LEU A 169 20.64 6.92 -5.76
N LEU A 170 20.62 7.62 -4.63
CA LEU A 170 20.08 8.98 -4.57
C LEU A 170 20.92 9.96 -5.40
N GLU A 171 22.25 9.82 -5.39
CA GLU A 171 23.17 10.59 -6.23
C GLU A 171 22.93 10.28 -7.74
N ALA A 172 22.73 9.01 -8.09
CA ALA A 172 22.38 8.59 -9.45
C ALA A 172 21.03 9.15 -9.93
N ALA A 173 20.10 9.45 -9.00
CA ALA A 173 18.81 10.06 -9.32
C ALA A 173 18.86 11.59 -9.55
N LEU A 174 19.95 12.27 -9.17
CA LEU A 174 20.08 13.74 -9.27
C LEU A 174 19.87 14.30 -10.69
N PRO A 175 20.44 13.68 -11.76
CA PRO A 175 20.26 14.19 -13.12
C PRO A 175 18.86 13.93 -13.68
N HIS A 176 18.05 13.10 -13.05
CA HIS A 176 16.71 12.79 -13.56
C HIS A 176 15.75 13.98 -13.38
N PRO A 177 15.08 14.48 -14.45
CA PRO A 177 14.33 15.74 -14.42
C PRO A 177 13.17 15.77 -13.41
N ARG A 178 12.61 14.60 -13.08
CA ARG A 178 11.47 14.47 -12.14
C ARG A 178 11.87 14.00 -10.74
N LEU A 179 13.10 13.52 -10.56
CA LEU A 179 13.56 12.95 -9.28
C LEU A 179 14.60 13.84 -8.59
N GLY A 180 15.35 14.65 -9.36
CA GLY A 180 16.53 15.37 -8.89
C GLY A 180 16.26 16.32 -7.71
N GLY A 181 15.06 16.92 -7.62
CA GLY A 181 14.64 17.72 -6.46
C GLY A 181 14.54 16.87 -5.19
N ALA A 182 13.71 15.83 -5.25
CA ALA A 182 13.53 14.90 -4.14
C ALA A 182 14.82 14.18 -3.74
N ALA A 183 15.69 13.87 -4.72
CA ALA A 183 16.99 13.24 -4.44
C ALA A 183 17.93 14.17 -3.63
N ARG A 184 17.96 15.47 -3.94
CA ARG A 184 18.70 16.46 -3.15
C ARG A 184 18.18 16.56 -1.72
N ASP A 185 16.86 16.61 -1.56
CA ASP A 185 16.23 16.67 -0.23
C ASP A 185 16.51 15.39 0.58
N ALA A 186 16.44 14.22 -0.07
CA ALA A 186 16.76 12.94 0.54
C ALA A 186 18.23 12.88 0.99
N LEU A 187 19.17 13.30 0.13
CA LEU A 187 20.60 13.37 0.46
C LEU A 187 20.89 14.34 1.61
N GLY A 188 20.18 15.48 1.66
CA GLY A 188 20.27 16.43 2.77
C GLY A 188 19.91 15.79 4.10
N ARG A 189 18.85 14.97 4.14
CA ARG A 189 18.45 14.23 5.35
C ARG A 189 19.47 13.19 5.80
N LEU A 190 20.12 12.49 4.85
CA LEU A 190 21.18 11.53 5.17
C LEU A 190 22.45 12.19 5.74
N GLY A 191 22.68 13.47 5.44
CA GLY A 191 23.84 14.21 5.96
C GLY A 191 23.62 14.83 7.33
N ALA A 192 22.37 14.87 7.81
CA ALA A 192 21.98 15.46 9.08
C ALA A 192 21.84 14.40 10.22
N SER A 193 22.01 13.12 9.91
CA SER A 193 21.95 12.00 10.86
C SER A 193 23.34 11.54 11.25
#